data_4cb69528719f46fe0b0a416e89f05ba3
#
_entry.id   4cb69528719f46fe0b0a416e89f05ba3
#
_cell.length_a   1.000
_cell.length_b   1.000
_cell.length_c   1.000
_cell.angle_alpha   90.00
_cell.angle_beta   90.00
_cell.angle_gamma   90.00
#
_symmetry.space_group_name_H-M   'P 1'
#
loop_
_entity.id
_entity.type
_entity.pdbx_description
1 polymer ?
#
loop_
_entity_poly.entity_id
_entity_poly.type
_entity_poly.pdbx_seq_one_letter_code
_entity_poly.pdbx_strand_id
1 'polypeptide(L)'
;MQKIIIKIPLITLLLGCNPSENYLKKHEVFPCSPEIVQEKKYKISVKEANDLYVKYLYDRKKIKDLNYDETLLSPTLIIDDHYVYSFQNLVMQKVAVFGIWINANTGEITTNDESIWLEEKDIVSFKK
;
A
#
# COMPACT_ATOMS: atom_id res chain seq x y z
N MET A 1 39.93 7.82 -13.30
CA MET A 1 39.57 7.63 -12.97
C MET A 1 38.41 7.80 -12.95
N GLN A 2 37.77 8.01 -13.32
CA GLN A 2 36.60 8.03 -13.38
C GLN A 2 35.91 6.90 -13.16
N LYS A 3 36.31 5.93 -13.45
CA LYS A 3 35.73 4.74 -13.27
C LYS A 3 35.48 4.46 -11.90
N ILE A 4 36.18 5.00 -11.11
CA ILE A 4 36.00 4.83 -9.70
C ILE A 4 34.67 5.32 -9.25
N ILE A 5 34.25 6.40 -9.83
CA ILE A 5 32.96 6.94 -9.50
C ILE A 5 31.88 5.98 -9.82
N ILE A 6 32.03 5.27 -10.89
CA ILE A 6 31.05 4.31 -11.29
C ILE A 6 30.91 3.21 -10.27
N LYS A 7 32.03 2.81 -9.72
CA LYS A 7 31.97 1.76 -8.74
C LYS A 7 31.23 2.15 -7.52
N ILE A 8 31.40 3.37 -7.11
CA ILE A 8 30.77 3.82 -5.89
C ILE A 8 29.26 3.76 -5.95
N PRO A 9 28.64 4.24 -7.00
CA PRO A 9 27.18 4.14 -7.09
C PRO A 9 26.72 2.69 -7.07
N LEU A 10 27.47 1.84 -7.71
CA LEU A 10 27.09 0.45 -7.74
C LEU A 10 27.12 -0.17 -6.35
N ILE A 11 28.15 0.11 -5.62
CA ILE A 11 28.27 -0.41 -4.28
C ILE A 11 27.18 0.14 -3.40
N THR A 12 26.88 1.40 -3.55
CA THR A 12 25.81 2.01 -2.78
C THR A 12 24.49 1.30 -3.05
N LEU A 13 24.25 0.95 -4.29
CA LEU A 13 23.03 0.23 -4.60
C LEU A 13 22.98 -1.10 -3.90
N LEU A 14 24.09 -1.80 -3.85
CA LEU A 14 24.10 -3.08 -3.17
C LEU A 14 23.85 -2.93 -1.69
N LEU A 15 24.40 -1.90 -1.10
CA LEU A 15 24.24 -1.69 0.33
C LEU A 15 22.90 -1.08 0.67
N GLY A 16 22.41 -0.21 -0.19
CA GLY A 16 21.19 0.49 0.09
C GLY A 16 19.99 -0.02 -0.64
N CYS A 17 20.07 -1.22 -1.19
CA CYS A 17 19.04 -1.69 -2.06
C CYS A 17 17.95 -2.49 -1.37
N ASN A 18 17.67 -2.22 -0.12
CA ASN A 18 16.50 -2.80 0.50
C ASN A 18 15.29 -1.99 0.01
N PRO A 19 14.50 -2.53 -0.93
CA PRO A 19 13.40 -1.75 -1.51
C PRO A 19 12.38 -1.35 -0.46
N SER A 20 12.15 -2.20 0.52
CA SER A 20 11.20 -1.90 1.57
C SER A 20 11.64 -0.68 2.36
N GLU A 21 12.88 -0.69 2.83
CA GLU A 21 13.37 0.44 3.64
C GLU A 21 13.43 1.72 2.83
N ASN A 22 13.84 1.63 1.57
CA ASN A 22 13.92 2.81 0.73
C ASN A 22 12.54 3.41 0.49
N TYR A 23 11.55 2.56 0.28
CA TYR A 23 10.18 3.03 0.08
C TYR A 23 9.68 3.72 1.34
N LEU A 24 9.95 3.14 2.50
CA LEU A 24 9.47 3.69 3.77
C LEU A 24 10.11 5.03 4.11
N LYS A 25 11.27 5.32 3.54
CA LYS A 25 11.90 6.61 3.74
C LYS A 25 11.25 7.70 2.89
N LYS A 26 10.60 7.33 1.81
CA LYS A 26 10.00 8.27 0.88
C LYS A 26 8.51 8.44 1.04
N HIS A 27 7.86 7.50 1.70
CA HIS A 27 6.40 7.48 1.79
C HIS A 27 5.97 7.23 3.22
N GLU A 28 4.84 7.80 3.57
CA GLU A 28 4.24 7.54 4.87
C GLU A 28 3.38 6.28 4.75
N VAL A 29 3.76 5.22 5.45
CA VAL A 29 3.10 3.93 5.32
C VAL A 29 2.63 3.44 6.69
N PHE A 30 1.36 3.10 6.78
CA PHE A 30 0.77 2.51 7.97
C PHE A 30 -0.04 1.27 7.58
N PRO A 31 -0.17 0.31 8.47
CA PRO A 31 -1.19 -0.72 8.26
C PRO A 31 -2.56 -0.07 8.40
N CYS A 32 -3.54 -0.57 7.67
CA CYS A 32 -4.88 -0.02 7.77
C CYS A 32 -5.56 -0.60 9.01
N SER A 33 -5.37 0.06 10.13
CA SER A 33 -5.94 -0.36 11.40
C SER A 33 -6.94 0.68 11.87
N PRO A 34 -7.91 0.27 12.71
CA PRO A 34 -8.88 1.23 13.24
C PRO A 34 -8.22 2.39 13.98
N GLU A 35 -7.14 2.12 14.70
CA GLU A 35 -6.45 3.16 15.45
C GLU A 35 -5.88 4.23 14.52
N ILE A 36 -5.23 3.80 13.45
CA ILE A 36 -4.64 4.73 12.49
C ILE A 36 -5.73 5.55 11.79
N VAL A 37 -6.78 4.87 11.35
CA VAL A 37 -7.87 5.55 10.65
C VAL A 37 -8.52 6.59 11.56
N GLN A 38 -8.72 6.26 12.82
CA GLN A 38 -9.31 7.19 13.76
C GLN A 38 -8.41 8.40 14.00
N GLU A 39 -7.12 8.16 14.10
CA GLU A 39 -6.16 9.23 14.33
C GLU A 39 -6.09 10.19 13.15
N LYS A 40 -6.11 9.65 11.96
CA LYS A 40 -5.96 10.46 10.74
C LYS A 40 -7.18 11.30 10.41
N LYS A 41 -8.37 10.84 10.83
CA LYS A 41 -9.62 11.58 10.62
C LYS A 41 -9.86 11.92 9.16
N TYR A 42 -9.71 10.92 8.30
CA TYR A 42 -9.92 11.10 6.86
C TYR A 42 -11.39 11.41 6.56
N LYS A 43 -11.62 12.09 5.45
CA LYS A 43 -12.98 12.42 5.03
C LYS A 43 -13.73 11.21 4.49
N ILE A 44 -13.01 10.24 3.95
CA ILE A 44 -13.60 9.02 3.42
C ILE A 44 -13.33 7.91 4.43
N SER A 45 -14.38 7.27 4.92
CA SER A 45 -14.21 6.17 5.86
C SER A 45 -13.77 4.91 5.12
N VAL A 46 -13.30 3.93 5.88
CA VAL A 46 -12.92 2.64 5.28
C VAL A 46 -14.14 2.01 4.60
N LYS A 47 -15.31 2.11 5.22
CA LYS A 47 -16.51 1.55 4.60
C LYS A 47 -16.81 2.22 3.28
N GLU A 48 -16.72 3.54 3.24
CA GLU A 48 -16.96 4.26 1.99
C GLU A 48 -15.93 3.87 0.92
N ALA A 49 -14.67 3.71 1.33
CA ALA A 49 -13.62 3.29 0.41
C ALA A 49 -13.90 1.89 -0.13
N ASN A 50 -14.35 0.99 0.76
CA ASN A 50 -14.69 -0.37 0.32
C ASN A 50 -15.81 -0.36 -0.70
N ASP A 51 -16.80 0.48 -0.49
CA ASP A 51 -17.92 0.59 -1.44
C ASP A 51 -17.41 1.11 -2.79
N LEU A 52 -16.54 2.10 -2.76
CA LEU A 52 -15.96 2.64 -3.99
C LEU A 52 -15.12 1.59 -4.71
N TYR A 53 -14.34 0.82 -3.95
CA TYR A 53 -13.50 -0.22 -4.52
C TYR A 53 -14.33 -1.30 -5.21
N VAL A 54 -15.39 -1.75 -4.54
CA VAL A 54 -16.26 -2.79 -5.11
C VAL A 54 -16.95 -2.28 -6.36
N LYS A 55 -17.44 -1.04 -6.33
CA LYS A 55 -18.07 -0.46 -7.49
C LYS A 55 -17.09 -0.34 -8.64
N TYR A 56 -15.86 0.04 -8.35
CA TYR A 56 -14.83 0.15 -9.37
C TYR A 56 -14.57 -1.21 -10.02
N LEU A 57 -14.48 -2.27 -9.22
CA LEU A 57 -14.25 -3.60 -9.75
C LEU A 57 -15.45 -4.07 -10.59
N TYR A 58 -16.64 -3.76 -10.12
CA TYR A 58 -17.84 -4.15 -10.86
C TYR A 58 -17.90 -3.43 -12.21
N ASP A 59 -17.65 -2.13 -12.20
CA ASP A 59 -17.68 -1.32 -13.41
C ASP A 59 -16.62 -1.75 -14.42
N ARG A 60 -15.51 -2.29 -13.93
CA ARG A 60 -14.45 -2.79 -14.79
C ARG A 60 -14.63 -4.26 -15.12
N LYS A 61 -15.76 -4.83 -14.72
CA LYS A 61 -16.08 -6.24 -14.98
C LYS A 61 -15.09 -7.20 -14.38
N LYS A 62 -14.42 -6.79 -13.32
CA LYS A 62 -13.54 -7.68 -12.57
C LYS A 62 -14.34 -8.60 -11.66
N ILE A 63 -15.53 -8.13 -11.24
CA ILE A 63 -16.49 -8.96 -10.53
C ILE A 63 -17.84 -8.76 -11.20
N LYS A 64 -18.72 -9.74 -11.07
CA LYS A 64 -19.97 -9.73 -11.81
C LYS A 64 -21.20 -9.43 -10.98
N ASP A 65 -21.08 -9.45 -9.66
CA ASP A 65 -22.19 -9.02 -8.83
C ASP A 65 -21.60 -8.34 -7.59
N LEU A 66 -22.47 -7.61 -6.91
CA LEU A 66 -22.05 -6.85 -5.74
C LEU A 66 -22.32 -7.59 -4.45
N ASN A 67 -22.72 -8.85 -4.54
CA ASN A 67 -23.00 -9.64 -3.36
C ASN A 67 -21.68 -10.18 -2.80
N TYR A 68 -21.09 -9.45 -1.90
CA TYR A 68 -19.80 -9.80 -1.30
C TYR A 68 -19.90 -9.63 0.22
N ASP A 69 -18.99 -10.28 0.90
CA ASP A 69 -18.93 -10.19 2.35
C ASP A 69 -18.02 -9.03 2.73
N GLU A 70 -18.62 -7.96 3.20
CA GLU A 70 -17.88 -6.75 3.57
C GLU A 70 -16.86 -7.00 4.67
N THR A 71 -17.10 -8.01 5.50
CA THR A 71 -16.16 -8.28 6.59
C THR A 71 -14.82 -8.80 6.10
N LEU A 72 -14.79 -9.29 4.86
CA LEU A 72 -13.56 -9.81 4.27
C LEU A 72 -12.84 -8.78 3.42
N LEU A 73 -13.45 -7.63 3.23
CA LEU A 73 -12.88 -6.60 2.37
C LEU A 73 -12.27 -5.50 3.22
N SER A 74 -11.00 -5.24 2.99
CA SER A 74 -10.31 -4.21 3.75
C SER A 74 -9.04 -3.80 3.02
N PRO A 75 -8.68 -2.53 3.08
CA PRO A 75 -7.37 -2.13 2.57
C PRO A 75 -6.28 -2.78 3.39
N THR A 76 -5.16 -3.05 2.77
CA THR A 76 -4.01 -3.62 3.47
C THR A 76 -3.19 -2.53 4.15
N LEU A 77 -3.06 -1.39 3.48
CA LEU A 77 -2.18 -0.32 3.94
C LEU A 77 -2.85 1.03 3.76
N ILE A 78 -2.29 2.03 4.44
CA ILE A 78 -2.56 3.43 4.16
C ILE A 78 -1.21 4.02 3.77
N ILE A 79 -1.10 4.51 2.54
CA ILE A 79 0.14 5.08 2.04
C ILE A 79 -0.14 6.50 1.54
N ASP A 80 0.55 7.48 2.11
CA ASP A 80 0.41 8.88 1.70
C ASP A 80 -1.06 9.27 1.61
N ASP A 81 -1.82 8.95 2.65
CA ASP A 81 -3.24 9.27 2.78
C ASP A 81 -4.11 8.62 1.71
N HIS A 82 -3.71 7.44 1.26
CA HIS A 82 -4.51 6.61 0.37
C HIS A 82 -4.78 5.27 1.03
N TYR A 83 -6.01 4.79 0.88
CA TYR A 83 -6.32 3.40 1.20
C TYR A 83 -5.81 2.53 0.08
N VAL A 84 -5.01 1.53 0.41
CA VAL A 84 -4.35 0.69 -0.58
C VAL A 84 -4.93 -0.71 -0.53
N TYR A 85 -5.45 -1.18 -1.64
CA TYR A 85 -5.98 -2.53 -1.78
C TYR A 85 -4.94 -3.33 -2.56
N SER A 86 -4.19 -4.17 -1.85
CA SER A 86 -3.07 -4.88 -2.44
C SER A 86 -2.97 -6.28 -1.86
N PHE A 87 -2.05 -7.05 -2.43
CA PHE A 87 -1.82 -8.42 -1.98
C PHE A 87 -0.96 -8.45 -0.73
N GLN A 88 -1.24 -9.43 0.12
CA GLN A 88 -0.44 -9.67 1.30
C GLN A 88 0.04 -11.12 1.24
N ASN A 89 1.34 -11.32 1.38
CA ASN A 89 1.92 -12.65 1.41
C ASN A 89 2.16 -13.02 2.86
N LEU A 90 1.28 -13.85 3.42
CA LEU A 90 1.33 -14.17 4.82
C LEU A 90 2.53 -15.04 5.19
N VAL A 91 2.95 -15.90 4.26
CA VAL A 91 4.09 -16.78 4.51
C VAL A 91 5.38 -15.97 4.59
N MET A 92 5.58 -15.07 3.63
CA MET A 92 6.80 -14.25 3.59
C MET A 92 6.67 -13.01 4.47
N GLN A 93 5.50 -12.74 5.01
CA GLN A 93 5.24 -11.56 5.84
C GLN A 93 5.57 -10.28 5.07
N LYS A 94 5.07 -10.19 3.86
CA LYS A 94 5.25 -9.04 3.00
C LYS A 94 3.91 -8.55 2.48
N VAL A 95 3.85 -7.27 2.18
CA VAL A 95 2.65 -6.67 1.62
C VAL A 95 3.04 -5.81 0.43
N ALA A 96 2.26 -5.92 -0.65
CA ALA A 96 2.55 -5.19 -1.88
C ALA A 96 2.09 -3.75 -1.77
N VAL A 97 2.81 -2.85 -2.45
CA VAL A 97 2.34 -1.46 -2.58
C VAL A 97 1.51 -1.29 -3.85
N PHE A 98 1.61 -2.21 -4.80
CA PHE A 98 0.87 -2.11 -6.06
C PHE A 98 -0.55 -2.60 -5.87
N GLY A 99 -1.45 -1.99 -6.61
CA GLY A 99 -2.86 -2.34 -6.51
C GLY A 99 -3.72 -1.11 -6.72
N ILE A 100 -4.89 -1.11 -6.14
CA ILE A 100 -5.84 0.00 -6.27
C ILE A 100 -5.69 0.92 -5.08
N TRP A 101 -5.51 2.20 -5.35
CA TRP A 101 -5.33 3.22 -4.34
C TRP A 101 -6.54 4.15 -4.36
N ILE A 102 -7.10 4.42 -3.20
CA ILE A 102 -8.24 5.35 -3.09
C ILE A 102 -7.82 6.48 -2.15
N ASN A 103 -7.84 7.70 -2.66
CA ASN A 103 -7.50 8.86 -1.86
C ASN A 103 -8.45 8.98 -0.69
N ALA A 104 -7.92 9.00 0.52
CA ALA A 104 -8.73 8.94 1.73
C ALA A 104 -9.48 10.25 1.99
N ASN A 105 -9.16 11.31 1.28
CA ASN A 105 -9.84 12.59 1.46
C ASN A 105 -10.75 12.94 0.30
N THR A 106 -10.49 12.43 -0.89
CA THR A 106 -11.27 12.79 -2.07
C THR A 106 -12.05 11.61 -2.65
N GLY A 107 -11.62 10.39 -2.39
CA GLY A 107 -12.25 9.21 -2.98
C GLY A 107 -11.74 8.89 -4.37
N GLU A 108 -10.76 9.65 -4.88
CA GLU A 108 -10.23 9.40 -6.21
C GLU A 108 -9.53 8.04 -6.25
N ILE A 109 -9.81 7.28 -7.31
CA ILE A 109 -9.27 5.93 -7.47
C ILE A 109 -8.17 5.95 -8.50
N THR A 110 -7.01 5.43 -8.14
CA THR A 110 -5.88 5.31 -9.05
C THR A 110 -5.32 3.90 -8.96
N THR A 111 -4.49 3.55 -9.93
CA THR A 111 -3.82 2.26 -9.95
C THR A 111 -2.33 2.50 -9.76
N ASN A 112 -1.73 1.76 -8.84
CA ASN A 112 -0.29 1.82 -8.65
C ASN A 112 0.29 0.49 -9.09
N ASP A 113 1.29 0.54 -9.98
CA ASP A 113 1.88 -0.67 -10.52
C ASP A 113 3.37 -0.82 -10.17
N GLU A 114 3.82 -0.12 -9.16
CA GLU A 114 5.19 -0.28 -8.67
C GLU A 114 5.36 -1.65 -8.05
N SER A 115 6.28 -2.45 -8.58
CA SER A 115 6.46 -3.83 -8.13
C SER A 115 7.32 -3.88 -6.87
N ILE A 116 6.82 -3.30 -5.80
CA ILE A 116 7.53 -3.25 -4.53
C ILE A 116 6.75 -4.01 -3.47
N TRP A 117 7.44 -4.86 -2.72
CA TRP A 117 6.88 -5.57 -1.58
C TRP A 117 7.53 -5.03 -0.33
N LEU A 118 6.73 -4.62 0.63
CA LEU A 118 7.22 -4.12 1.91
C LEU A 118 7.28 -5.27 2.90
N GLU A 119 8.31 -5.27 3.73
CA GLU A 119 8.41 -6.25 4.82
C GLU A 119 7.56 -5.75 5.97
N GLU A 120 6.69 -6.57 6.47
CA GLU A 120 5.81 -6.16 7.57
C GLU A 120 6.60 -5.71 8.79
N LYS A 121 7.75 -6.34 9.01
CA LYS A 121 8.58 -5.99 10.17
C LYS A 121 9.08 -4.56 10.12
N ASP A 122 9.15 -3.97 8.93
CA ASP A 122 9.64 -2.60 8.76
C ASP A 122 8.54 -1.56 8.95
N ILE A 123 7.30 -1.99 8.98
CA ILE A 123 6.17 -1.08 9.17
C ILE A 123 5.85 -1.05 10.65
N VAL A 124 6.02 0.12 11.24
CA VAL A 124 6.03 0.25 12.69
C VAL A 124 4.88 -0.43 13.40
N SER A 125 3.66 -0.26 12.92
CA SER A 125 2.50 -0.79 13.62
C SER A 125 2.41 -2.31 13.57
N PHE A 126 3.10 -2.95 12.67
CA PHE A 126 3.11 -4.41 12.63
C PHE A 126 4.01 -5.01 13.70
N LYS A 127 4.80 -4.20 14.33
CA LYS A 127 5.75 -4.70 15.33
C LYS A 127 5.14 -4.86 16.70
N LYS A 128 3.93 -4.47 16.88
CA LYS A 128 3.30 -4.58 18.19
C LYS A 128 2.76 -5.99 18.48
#